data_b0358e6cdd0bd14017a0091174bf979a
#
_entry.id   b0358e6cdd0bd14017a0091174bf979a
#
_cell.length_a   1.000
_cell.length_b   1.000
_cell.length_c   1.000
_cell.angle_alpha   90.00
_cell.angle_beta   90.00
_cell.angle_gamma   90.00
#
_symmetry.space_group_name_H-M   'P 1'
#
loop_
_entity.id
_entity.type
_entity.pdbx_description
1 polymer ?
#
loop_
_entity_poly.entity_id
_entity_poly.type
_entity_poly.pdbx_seq_one_letter_code
_entity_poly.pdbx_strand_id
1 'polypeptide(L)'
;MKRMLAGVVLATTATLVAATPAMAAAPKDPVGAVKKQLAPGKGVKFTERTTLDVEGEREIFVRRSGTLQFSKSGIAASDSTGRFNISLKDLGADDAPELLKALASPERTIRVGTTSYLSGGMWATTLPEGKTWFKFPKGPTGGVTGTYSQPVNLAEPATLKTLFKSAKPASGGYAGKITVGDLWKVSPWFRATGLSKPSAKALKSTISWRLAVNSAGLPTRLVSTFPMSVLSSGKGSVSVDTRFSGWGTAVSIKAPPADEVATEFENGEDDASVIWDSLANVGS
;
A
#
# COMPACT_ATOMS: atom_id res chain seq x y z
N MET A 1 -35.94 39.47 71.79
CA MET A 1 -34.56 39.02 71.66
C MET A 1 -34.46 38.27 70.30
N LYS A 2 -34.00 38.95 69.25
CA LYS A 2 -33.85 38.38 67.90
C LYS A 2 -32.39 38.11 67.63
N ARG A 3 -32.01 36.85 67.38
CA ARG A 3 -30.65 36.46 67.02
C ARG A 3 -30.63 36.35 65.48
N MET A 4 -29.86 37.19 64.82
CA MET A 4 -29.49 37.08 63.43
C MET A 4 -28.33 36.10 63.28
N LEU A 5 -28.50 35.06 62.43
CA LEU A 5 -27.44 34.20 61.99
C LEU A 5 -27.04 34.66 60.56
N ALA A 6 -25.82 35.15 60.42
CA ALA A 6 -25.20 35.48 59.14
C ALA A 6 -24.59 34.20 58.54
N GLY A 7 -25.13 33.76 57.41
CA GLY A 7 -24.57 32.67 56.67
C GLY A 7 -23.49 33.17 55.68
N VAL A 8 -22.28 32.67 55.81
CA VAL A 8 -21.18 32.89 54.87
C VAL A 8 -21.28 31.85 53.74
N VAL A 9 -21.56 32.32 52.55
CA VAL A 9 -21.54 31.46 51.29
C VAL A 9 -20.10 31.51 50.77
N LEU A 10 -19.38 30.42 50.90
CA LEU A 10 -18.09 30.19 50.24
C LEU A 10 -18.36 29.72 48.80
N ALA A 11 -18.17 30.59 47.83
CA ALA A 11 -18.18 30.22 46.40
C ALA A 11 -16.82 29.65 46.03
N THR A 12 -16.74 28.31 45.90
CA THR A 12 -15.57 27.62 45.34
C THR A 12 -15.67 27.68 43.82
N THR A 13 -14.92 28.56 43.18
CA THR A 13 -14.69 28.55 41.71
C THR A 13 -13.77 27.39 41.37
N ALA A 14 -14.34 26.30 40.88
CA ALA A 14 -13.58 25.22 40.24
C ALA A 14 -13.10 25.70 38.87
N THR A 15 -11.83 26.08 38.74
CA THR A 15 -11.16 26.30 37.46
C THR A 15 -10.95 24.94 36.80
N LEU A 16 -11.79 24.64 35.84
CA LEU A 16 -11.56 23.54 34.89
C LEU A 16 -10.34 23.90 34.03
N VAL A 17 -9.17 23.42 34.42
CA VAL A 17 -7.99 23.39 33.54
C VAL A 17 -8.30 22.36 32.45
N ALA A 18 -8.72 22.83 31.30
CA ALA A 18 -8.80 21.99 30.08
C ALA A 18 -7.37 21.52 29.78
N ALA A 19 -7.06 20.28 30.15
CA ALA A 19 -5.84 19.62 29.73
C ALA A 19 -5.90 19.50 28.20
N THR A 20 -5.19 20.38 27.50
CA THR A 20 -4.92 20.17 26.06
C THR A 20 -4.25 18.81 25.92
N PRO A 21 -4.75 17.89 25.06
CA PRO A 21 -4.11 16.61 24.86
C PRO A 21 -2.66 16.88 24.47
N ALA A 22 -1.72 16.43 25.30
CA ALA A 22 -0.30 16.52 25.01
C ALA A 22 -0.06 15.81 23.68
N MET A 23 0.16 16.58 22.61
CA MET A 23 0.57 16.07 21.32
C MET A 23 1.93 15.40 21.56
N ALA A 24 1.95 14.07 21.58
CA ALA A 24 3.20 13.33 21.67
C ALA A 24 4.12 13.84 20.57
N ALA A 25 5.25 14.42 20.95
CA ALA A 25 6.22 14.93 19.99
C ALA A 25 6.59 13.79 19.02
N ALA A 26 6.49 14.05 17.72
CA ALA A 26 6.85 13.06 16.72
C ALA A 26 8.32 12.64 16.94
N PRO A 27 8.63 11.34 16.89
CA PRO A 27 9.98 10.84 17.10
C PRO A 27 10.97 11.52 16.15
N LYS A 28 12.15 11.86 16.67
CA LYS A 28 13.14 12.71 15.97
C LYS A 28 13.76 12.11 14.69
N ASP A 29 13.68 10.77 14.48
CA ASP A 29 14.30 10.10 13.33
C ASP A 29 13.59 8.82 12.87
N PRO A 30 12.47 8.91 12.14
CA PRO A 30 11.82 7.73 11.54
C PRO A 30 12.69 7.03 10.50
N VAL A 31 13.58 7.75 9.83
CA VAL A 31 14.49 7.18 8.82
C VAL A 31 15.48 6.24 9.51
N GLY A 32 16.09 6.67 10.61
CA GLY A 32 16.98 5.82 11.41
C GLY A 32 16.27 4.67 12.09
N ALA A 33 15.03 4.89 12.58
CA ALA A 33 14.22 3.82 13.18
C ALA A 33 13.94 2.69 12.18
N VAL A 34 13.51 3.01 10.95
CA VAL A 34 13.29 2.01 9.90
C VAL A 34 14.59 1.34 9.47
N LYS A 35 15.66 2.11 9.25
CA LYS A 35 16.98 1.53 8.87
C LYS A 35 17.45 0.45 9.83
N LYS A 36 17.23 0.62 11.14
CA LYS A 36 17.58 -0.38 12.17
C LYS A 36 16.81 -1.69 12.03
N GLN A 37 15.66 -1.69 11.36
CA GLN A 37 14.85 -2.89 11.11
C GLN A 37 15.30 -3.64 9.84
N LEU A 38 16.06 -2.99 8.95
CA LEU A 38 16.50 -3.57 7.69
C LEU A 38 17.66 -4.56 7.93
N ALA A 39 17.30 -5.79 8.25
CA ALA A 39 18.23 -6.89 8.46
C ALA A 39 17.72 -8.16 7.74
N PRO A 40 18.63 -9.01 7.21
CA PRO A 40 18.25 -10.29 6.59
C PRO A 40 17.41 -11.15 7.54
N GLY A 41 16.36 -11.79 7.04
CA GLY A 41 15.45 -12.62 7.81
C GLY A 41 14.51 -11.87 8.75
N LYS A 42 14.48 -10.54 8.68
CA LYS A 42 13.51 -9.67 9.37
C LYS A 42 12.50 -9.12 8.38
N GLY A 43 11.37 -8.62 8.88
CA GLY A 43 10.34 -8.06 8.00
C GLY A 43 9.30 -7.24 8.73
N VAL A 44 8.21 -6.96 8.02
CA VAL A 44 7.04 -6.23 8.50
C VAL A 44 5.78 -6.78 7.82
N LYS A 45 4.69 -6.85 8.55
CA LYS A 45 3.36 -7.15 7.99
C LYS A 45 2.65 -5.86 7.62
N PHE A 46 1.82 -5.91 6.58
CA PHE A 46 0.96 -4.79 6.20
C PHE A 46 -0.46 -5.25 5.88
N THR A 47 -1.40 -4.33 6.07
CA THR A 47 -2.75 -4.38 5.50
C THR A 47 -3.01 -3.07 4.77
N GLU A 48 -3.67 -3.14 3.65
CA GLU A 48 -3.83 -2.01 2.74
C GLU A 48 -5.24 -1.94 2.19
N ARG A 49 -5.74 -0.74 2.04
CA ARG A 49 -7.03 -0.45 1.42
C ARG A 49 -6.87 0.72 0.47
N THR A 50 -7.27 0.51 -0.77
CA THR A 50 -7.34 1.54 -1.79
C THR A 50 -8.78 1.97 -1.97
N THR A 51 -9.01 3.26 -1.92
CA THR A 51 -10.31 3.91 -2.11
C THR A 51 -10.21 4.81 -3.33
N LEU A 52 -11.16 4.71 -4.24
CA LEU A 52 -11.37 5.65 -5.32
C LEU A 52 -12.38 6.72 -4.86
N ASP A 53 -12.16 7.95 -5.30
CA ASP A 53 -13.07 9.08 -5.12
C ASP A 53 -13.34 9.66 -6.51
N VAL A 54 -14.53 9.38 -7.03
CA VAL A 54 -15.00 9.81 -8.35
C VAL A 54 -16.26 10.63 -8.15
N GLU A 55 -16.26 11.87 -8.57
CA GLU A 55 -17.42 12.80 -8.45
C GLU A 55 -17.95 12.97 -7.01
N GLY A 56 -17.08 12.74 -6.00
CA GLY A 56 -17.42 12.84 -4.58
C GLY A 56 -17.92 11.53 -3.98
N GLU A 57 -18.16 10.50 -4.78
CA GLU A 57 -18.45 9.15 -4.31
C GLU A 57 -17.15 8.41 -3.98
N ARG A 58 -17.12 7.83 -2.79
CA ARG A 58 -15.93 7.13 -2.25
C ARG A 58 -16.19 5.66 -2.08
N GLU A 59 -15.50 4.87 -2.87
CA GLU A 59 -15.62 3.41 -2.84
C GLU A 59 -14.29 2.73 -2.54
N ILE A 60 -14.36 1.65 -1.75
CA ILE A 60 -13.20 0.78 -1.56
C ILE A 60 -13.06 -0.05 -2.83
N PHE A 61 -11.94 0.11 -3.52
CA PHE A 61 -11.68 -0.55 -4.79
C PHE A 61 -10.83 -1.82 -4.63
N VAL A 62 -9.75 -1.74 -3.80
CA VAL A 62 -8.85 -2.87 -3.59
C VAL A 62 -8.56 -3.04 -2.10
N ARG A 63 -8.45 -4.28 -1.65
CA ARG A 63 -7.91 -4.67 -0.34
C ARG A 63 -6.73 -5.59 -0.53
N ARG A 64 -5.65 -5.31 0.20
CA ARG A 64 -4.43 -6.12 0.16
C ARG A 64 -3.89 -6.35 1.56
N SER A 65 -3.17 -7.45 1.73
CA SER A 65 -2.38 -7.71 2.92
C SER A 65 -1.14 -8.50 2.53
N GLY A 66 -0.13 -8.46 3.38
CA GLY A 66 1.08 -9.21 3.08
C GLY A 66 2.19 -9.00 4.10
N THR A 67 3.33 -9.54 3.73
CA THR A 67 4.57 -9.49 4.51
C THR A 67 5.71 -9.06 3.59
N LEU A 68 6.56 -8.16 4.08
CA LEU A 68 7.79 -7.76 3.43
C LEU A 68 8.95 -8.35 4.22
N GLN A 69 9.88 -9.03 3.54
CA GLN A 69 11.13 -9.51 4.08
C GLN A 69 12.25 -8.55 3.70
N PHE A 70 13.11 -8.23 4.65
CA PHE A 70 14.17 -7.25 4.46
C PHE A 70 15.52 -7.88 4.08
N SER A 71 16.31 -7.05 3.41
CA SER A 71 17.77 -7.13 3.33
C SER A 71 18.38 -5.92 4.05
N LYS A 72 19.69 -5.79 4.03
CA LYS A 72 20.40 -4.60 4.55
C LYS A 72 20.07 -3.32 3.77
N SER A 73 19.61 -3.44 2.52
CA SER A 73 19.37 -2.30 1.60
C SER A 73 17.89 -2.00 1.33
N GLY A 74 16.98 -2.83 1.82
CA GLY A 74 15.53 -2.66 1.56
C GLY A 74 14.78 -3.99 1.56
N ILE A 75 13.81 -4.15 0.67
CA ILE A 75 13.01 -5.37 0.53
C ILE A 75 13.79 -6.42 -0.26
N ALA A 76 13.95 -7.62 0.32
CA ALA A 76 14.53 -8.80 -0.33
C ALA A 76 13.46 -9.68 -0.98
N ALA A 77 12.30 -9.82 -0.30
CA ALA A 77 11.16 -10.58 -0.79
C ALA A 77 9.86 -10.01 -0.25
N SER A 78 8.76 -10.30 -0.93
CA SER A 78 7.40 -9.97 -0.48
C SER A 78 6.46 -11.12 -0.79
N ASP A 79 5.44 -11.27 0.06
CA ASP A 79 4.31 -12.18 -0.14
C ASP A 79 3.05 -11.39 0.17
N SER A 80 2.22 -11.18 -0.83
CA SER A 80 1.01 -10.36 -0.71
C SER A 80 -0.18 -11.00 -1.41
N THR A 81 -1.34 -10.85 -0.80
CA THR A 81 -2.64 -11.22 -1.38
C THR A 81 -3.48 -9.97 -1.53
N GLY A 82 -4.10 -9.82 -2.68
CA GLY A 82 -5.00 -8.73 -3.00
C GLY A 82 -6.29 -9.21 -3.65
N ARG A 83 -7.34 -8.40 -3.57
CA ARG A 83 -8.57 -8.61 -4.32
C ARG A 83 -9.25 -7.28 -4.61
N PHE A 84 -9.93 -7.21 -5.73
CA PHE A 84 -10.85 -6.12 -6.02
C PHE A 84 -12.12 -6.27 -5.19
N ASN A 85 -12.74 -5.14 -4.83
CA ASN A 85 -13.98 -5.12 -4.04
C ASN A 85 -15.20 -5.17 -4.99
N ILE A 86 -15.26 -6.20 -5.85
CA ILE A 86 -16.34 -6.41 -6.82
C ILE A 86 -17.42 -7.26 -6.16
N SER A 87 -18.67 -6.78 -6.19
CA SER A 87 -19.84 -7.54 -5.73
C SER A 87 -20.44 -8.30 -6.92
N LEU A 88 -20.14 -9.58 -7.04
CA LEU A 88 -20.73 -10.44 -8.09
C LEU A 88 -22.25 -10.60 -7.92
N LYS A 89 -22.77 -10.44 -6.69
CA LYS A 89 -24.22 -10.52 -6.44
C LYS A 89 -25.00 -9.43 -7.18
N ASP A 90 -24.41 -8.21 -7.21
CA ASP A 90 -25.05 -7.06 -7.85
C ASP A 90 -24.99 -7.16 -9.38
N LEU A 91 -24.16 -8.06 -9.91
CA LEU A 91 -23.97 -8.32 -11.35
C LEU A 91 -24.70 -9.60 -11.84
N GLY A 92 -25.52 -10.27 -10.97
CA GLY A 92 -26.08 -11.57 -11.29
C GLY A 92 -24.99 -12.64 -11.27
N ALA A 93 -24.66 -13.16 -10.09
CA ALA A 93 -23.44 -13.96 -9.83
C ALA A 93 -23.12 -15.06 -10.86
N ASP A 94 -24.16 -15.75 -11.37
CA ASP A 94 -24.00 -16.85 -12.35
C ASP A 94 -23.76 -16.33 -13.77
N ASP A 95 -24.28 -15.16 -14.13
CA ASP A 95 -24.18 -14.53 -15.44
C ASP A 95 -23.02 -13.54 -15.56
N ALA A 96 -22.26 -13.30 -14.46
CA ALA A 96 -21.14 -12.38 -14.48
C ALA A 96 -20.05 -12.85 -15.47
N PRO A 97 -19.49 -11.96 -16.29
CA PRO A 97 -18.38 -12.29 -17.19
C PRO A 97 -17.21 -12.94 -16.43
N GLU A 98 -16.57 -13.95 -17.02
CA GLU A 98 -15.46 -14.69 -16.40
C GLU A 98 -14.32 -13.76 -15.95
N LEU A 99 -14.05 -12.71 -16.72
CA LEU A 99 -13.09 -11.68 -16.35
C LEU A 99 -13.44 -11.02 -15.00
N LEU A 100 -14.70 -10.69 -14.75
CA LEU A 100 -15.14 -10.07 -13.50
C LEU A 100 -15.09 -11.07 -12.33
N LYS A 101 -15.42 -12.33 -12.57
CA LYS A 101 -15.25 -13.41 -11.58
C LYS A 101 -13.78 -13.58 -11.20
N ALA A 102 -12.89 -13.58 -12.20
CA ALA A 102 -11.44 -13.65 -11.99
C ALA A 102 -10.93 -12.44 -11.19
N LEU A 103 -11.31 -11.21 -11.53
CA LEU A 103 -10.93 -10.00 -10.79
C LEU A 103 -11.48 -9.96 -9.35
N ALA A 104 -12.68 -10.50 -9.12
CA ALA A 104 -13.27 -10.62 -7.78
C ALA A 104 -12.58 -11.67 -6.90
N SER A 105 -11.86 -12.60 -7.53
CA SER A 105 -11.12 -13.67 -6.84
C SER A 105 -9.80 -13.13 -6.28
N PRO A 106 -9.34 -13.63 -5.11
CA PRO A 106 -8.03 -13.25 -4.58
C PRO A 106 -6.89 -13.61 -5.52
N GLU A 107 -5.96 -12.69 -5.72
CA GLU A 107 -4.66 -12.97 -6.34
C GLU A 107 -3.56 -12.93 -5.28
N ARG A 108 -2.53 -13.75 -5.43
CA ARG A 108 -1.35 -13.77 -4.59
C ARG A 108 -0.11 -13.54 -5.43
N THR A 109 0.79 -12.71 -4.90
CA THR A 109 2.09 -12.44 -5.51
C THR A 109 3.18 -12.73 -4.49
N ILE A 110 4.06 -13.67 -4.80
CA ILE A 110 5.33 -13.86 -4.11
C ILE A 110 6.42 -13.26 -4.98
N ARG A 111 7.23 -12.35 -4.43
CA ARG A 111 8.37 -11.77 -5.15
C ARG A 111 9.65 -12.04 -4.37
N VAL A 112 10.63 -12.65 -5.04
CA VAL A 112 11.97 -12.93 -4.48
C VAL A 112 13.01 -12.26 -5.36
N GLY A 113 13.74 -11.31 -4.79
CA GLY A 113 14.63 -10.44 -5.58
C GLY A 113 13.84 -9.63 -6.62
N THR A 114 14.05 -9.92 -7.91
CA THR A 114 13.35 -9.28 -9.03
C THR A 114 12.31 -10.19 -9.71
N THR A 115 12.23 -11.46 -9.32
CA THR A 115 11.30 -12.42 -9.91
C THR A 115 10.01 -12.44 -9.11
N SER A 116 8.87 -12.29 -9.78
CA SER A 116 7.53 -12.42 -9.21
C SER A 116 6.90 -13.75 -9.61
N TYR A 117 6.12 -14.31 -8.71
CA TYR A 117 5.29 -15.50 -8.91
C TYR A 117 3.86 -15.07 -8.65
N LEU A 118 2.99 -15.25 -9.63
CA LEU A 118 1.62 -14.75 -9.65
C LEU A 118 0.66 -15.95 -9.64
N SER A 119 -0.38 -15.88 -8.81
CA SER A 119 -1.35 -16.97 -8.63
C SER A 119 -2.72 -16.42 -8.29
N GLY A 120 -3.77 -17.17 -8.63
CA GLY A 120 -5.15 -16.79 -8.39
C GLY A 120 -5.62 -15.62 -9.25
N GLY A 121 -6.83 -15.09 -9.00
CA GLY A 121 -7.37 -14.00 -9.79
C GLY A 121 -7.37 -14.35 -11.29
N MET A 122 -6.96 -13.41 -12.12
CA MET A 122 -6.85 -13.60 -13.57
C MET A 122 -5.79 -14.64 -13.99
N TRP A 123 -4.77 -14.85 -13.17
CA TRP A 123 -3.68 -15.80 -13.48
C TRP A 123 -4.17 -17.24 -13.49
N ALA A 124 -5.15 -17.58 -12.65
CA ALA A 124 -5.66 -18.93 -12.56
C ALA A 124 -6.31 -19.44 -13.85
N THR A 125 -6.80 -18.54 -14.71
CA THR A 125 -7.49 -18.90 -15.95
C THR A 125 -6.54 -19.05 -17.15
N THR A 126 -5.27 -18.74 -16.97
CA THR A 126 -4.27 -18.72 -18.05
C THR A 126 -3.14 -19.73 -17.86
N LEU A 127 -3.11 -20.41 -16.70
CA LEU A 127 -2.08 -21.37 -16.37
C LEU A 127 -2.36 -22.74 -16.97
N PRO A 128 -1.31 -23.46 -17.42
CA PRO A 128 -1.44 -24.86 -17.84
C PRO A 128 -1.94 -25.76 -16.71
N GLU A 129 -2.54 -26.90 -17.07
CA GLU A 129 -3.04 -27.88 -16.11
C GLU A 129 -1.94 -28.31 -15.12
N GLY A 130 -2.29 -28.42 -13.83
CA GLY A 130 -1.39 -28.78 -12.75
C GLY A 130 -0.45 -27.66 -12.28
N LYS A 131 -0.52 -26.45 -12.87
CA LYS A 131 0.24 -25.29 -12.45
C LYS A 131 -0.65 -24.31 -11.67
N THR A 132 -0.07 -23.72 -10.62
CA THR A 132 -0.76 -22.76 -9.75
C THR A 132 -0.09 -21.39 -9.74
N TRP A 133 1.13 -21.30 -10.27
CA TRP A 133 1.95 -20.09 -10.28
C TRP A 133 2.52 -19.80 -11.67
N PHE A 134 2.46 -18.53 -12.07
CA PHE A 134 3.21 -18.02 -13.22
C PHE A 134 4.47 -17.31 -12.74
N LYS A 135 5.63 -17.69 -13.29
CA LYS A 135 6.93 -17.06 -13.01
C LYS A 135 7.16 -15.89 -13.97
N PHE A 136 7.28 -14.69 -13.42
CA PHE A 136 7.53 -13.48 -14.18
C PHE A 136 8.91 -12.89 -13.81
N PRO A 137 9.96 -13.13 -14.63
CA PRO A 137 11.27 -12.50 -14.44
C PRO A 137 11.15 -10.98 -14.55
N LYS A 138 11.77 -10.25 -13.61
CA LYS A 138 11.63 -8.78 -13.49
C LYS A 138 10.16 -8.32 -13.35
N GLY A 139 9.31 -9.19 -12.80
CA GLY A 139 7.89 -8.96 -12.67
C GLY A 139 7.52 -7.86 -11.66
N PRO A 140 6.23 -7.48 -11.61
CA PRO A 140 5.72 -6.42 -10.75
C PRO A 140 5.82 -6.79 -9.26
N THR A 141 5.76 -5.79 -8.38
CA THR A 141 5.79 -5.98 -6.92
C THR A 141 4.51 -6.56 -6.35
N GLY A 142 3.44 -6.56 -7.11
CA GLY A 142 2.14 -7.20 -6.82
C GLY A 142 1.47 -7.50 -8.15
N GLY A 143 0.52 -8.40 -8.19
CA GLY A 143 -0.24 -8.70 -9.39
C GLY A 143 -1.05 -7.49 -9.89
N VAL A 144 -2.20 -7.73 -10.51
CA VAL A 144 -3.08 -6.66 -11.02
C VAL A 144 -3.52 -5.71 -9.90
N THR A 145 -3.87 -6.24 -8.72
CA THR A 145 -4.20 -5.42 -7.55
C THR A 145 -3.02 -4.57 -7.06
N GLY A 146 -1.79 -4.98 -7.39
CA GLY A 146 -0.56 -4.25 -7.08
C GLY A 146 -0.46 -2.89 -7.74
N THR A 147 -1.06 -2.70 -8.91
CA THR A 147 -1.13 -1.42 -9.63
C THR A 147 -1.80 -0.33 -8.78
N TYR A 148 -2.74 -0.73 -7.93
CA TYR A 148 -3.49 0.15 -7.04
C TYR A 148 -2.93 0.16 -5.61
N SER A 149 -1.68 -0.30 -5.40
CA SER A 149 -1.05 -0.38 -4.09
C SER A 149 -0.43 0.94 -3.65
N GLN A 150 0.10 0.95 -2.42
CA GLN A 150 0.85 2.07 -1.86
C GLN A 150 2.05 2.42 -2.75
N PRO A 151 2.07 3.60 -3.37
CA PRO A 151 3.19 4.00 -4.23
C PRO A 151 4.47 4.26 -3.43
N VAL A 152 4.34 4.70 -2.18
CA VAL A 152 5.46 5.05 -1.32
C VAL A 152 5.91 3.86 -0.49
N ASN A 153 7.11 3.37 -0.75
CA ASN A 153 7.71 2.29 0.03
C ASN A 153 8.59 2.83 1.17
N LEU A 154 8.15 2.60 2.41
CA LEU A 154 8.86 3.06 3.61
C LEU A 154 10.10 2.22 3.95
N ALA A 155 10.24 1.01 3.40
CA ALA A 155 11.43 0.16 3.59
C ALA A 155 12.57 0.51 2.62
N GLU A 156 12.43 1.56 1.83
CA GLU A 156 13.51 2.11 0.98
C GLU A 156 14.14 3.35 1.63
N PRO A 157 15.37 3.29 2.14
CA PRO A 157 16.00 4.42 2.81
C PRO A 157 16.11 5.69 1.95
N ALA A 158 16.31 5.54 0.63
CA ALA A 158 16.37 6.68 -0.29
C ALA A 158 15.00 7.38 -0.43
N THR A 159 13.93 6.59 -0.52
CA THR A 159 12.55 7.09 -0.56
C THR A 159 12.21 7.82 0.73
N LEU A 160 12.45 7.20 1.89
CA LEU A 160 12.26 7.84 3.20
C LEU A 160 13.02 9.17 3.32
N LYS A 161 14.32 9.14 3.02
CA LYS A 161 15.15 10.37 3.06
C LYS A 161 14.57 11.47 2.17
N THR A 162 14.02 11.13 1.01
CA THR A 162 13.41 12.11 0.10
C THR A 162 12.10 12.66 0.65
N LEU A 163 11.23 11.82 1.21
CA LEU A 163 10.00 12.27 1.88
C LEU A 163 10.30 13.26 3.01
N PHE A 164 11.32 12.97 3.82
CA PHE A 164 11.67 13.78 4.98
C PHE A 164 12.40 15.09 4.67
N LYS A 165 12.80 15.34 3.42
CA LYS A 165 13.32 16.67 3.00
C LYS A 165 12.28 17.79 3.13
N SER A 166 10.99 17.48 2.93
CA SER A 166 9.88 18.44 2.93
C SER A 166 8.77 18.07 3.92
N ALA A 167 9.00 17.06 4.77
CA ALA A 167 8.04 16.63 5.77
C ALA A 167 7.81 17.71 6.82
N LYS A 168 6.55 17.87 7.22
CA LYS A 168 6.14 18.74 8.33
C LYS A 168 5.59 17.87 9.45
N PRO A 169 5.84 18.24 10.72
CA PRO A 169 5.15 17.60 11.86
C PRO A 169 3.63 17.66 11.65
N ALA A 170 2.95 16.59 12.01
CA ALA A 170 1.51 16.45 11.98
C ALA A 170 1.06 15.62 13.20
N SER A 171 -0.22 15.62 13.52
CA SER A 171 -0.75 14.85 14.65
C SER A 171 -0.34 13.37 14.55
N GLY A 172 0.40 12.89 15.53
CA GLY A 172 0.89 11.51 15.61
C GLY A 172 2.00 11.14 14.64
N GLY A 173 2.63 12.12 13.93
CA GLY A 173 3.68 11.81 12.95
C GLY A 173 4.03 12.95 12.04
N TYR A 174 3.96 12.71 10.74
CA TYR A 174 4.43 13.61 9.68
C TYR A 174 3.47 13.65 8.49
N ALA A 175 3.51 14.75 7.74
CA ALA A 175 2.83 14.89 6.47
C ALA A 175 3.72 15.62 5.47
N GLY A 176 3.48 15.38 4.19
CA GLY A 176 4.22 16.05 3.12
C GLY A 176 3.66 15.73 1.74
N LYS A 177 4.45 16.12 0.75
CA LYS A 177 4.15 15.87 -0.66
C LYS A 177 5.42 15.39 -1.36
N ILE A 178 5.24 14.57 -2.40
CA ILE A 178 6.31 14.16 -3.32
C ILE A 178 5.71 14.11 -4.73
N THR A 179 6.47 14.47 -5.75
CA THR A 179 6.00 14.25 -7.13
C THR A 179 6.18 12.79 -7.54
N VAL A 180 5.32 12.31 -8.43
CA VAL A 180 5.48 10.98 -9.06
C VAL A 180 6.87 10.87 -9.70
N GLY A 181 7.35 11.94 -10.32
CA GLY A 181 8.69 11.99 -10.94
C GLY A 181 9.84 11.85 -9.95
N ASP A 182 9.76 12.48 -8.77
CA ASP A 182 10.79 12.33 -7.75
C ASP A 182 10.74 10.95 -7.10
N LEU A 183 9.53 10.41 -6.89
CA LEU A 183 9.36 9.05 -6.41
C LEU A 183 9.93 8.03 -7.43
N TRP A 184 9.66 8.21 -8.71
CA TRP A 184 10.20 7.38 -9.79
C TRP A 184 11.74 7.35 -9.81
N LYS A 185 12.39 8.49 -9.54
CA LYS A 185 13.86 8.57 -9.48
C LYS A 185 14.44 7.76 -8.33
N VAL A 186 13.80 7.79 -7.15
CA VAL A 186 14.40 7.27 -5.90
C VAL A 186 13.91 5.91 -5.47
N SER A 187 12.76 5.43 -5.97
CA SER A 187 12.12 4.17 -5.54
C SER A 187 12.20 3.08 -6.62
N PRO A 188 13.11 2.10 -6.49
CA PRO A 188 13.08 0.88 -7.30
C PRO A 188 11.76 0.11 -7.14
N TRP A 189 11.18 0.12 -5.94
CA TRP A 189 9.89 -0.52 -5.68
C TRP A 189 8.79 0.10 -6.52
N PHE A 190 8.66 1.43 -6.51
CA PHE A 190 7.66 2.13 -7.31
C PHE A 190 7.84 1.87 -8.82
N ARG A 191 9.08 1.83 -9.31
CA ARG A 191 9.34 1.45 -10.72
C ARG A 191 8.91 0.03 -11.05
N ALA A 192 8.98 -0.88 -10.09
CA ALA A 192 8.58 -2.27 -10.28
C ALA A 192 7.10 -2.52 -9.97
N THR A 193 6.35 -1.53 -9.48
CA THR A 193 4.90 -1.67 -9.25
C THR A 193 4.13 -1.57 -10.57
N GLY A 194 4.53 -0.66 -11.45
CA GLY A 194 3.99 -0.52 -12.80
C GLY A 194 4.91 -1.16 -13.84
N LEU A 195 4.37 -1.64 -14.94
CA LEU A 195 5.14 -2.25 -16.03
C LEU A 195 5.81 -1.20 -16.94
N SER A 196 5.29 0.03 -16.94
CA SER A 196 5.78 1.11 -17.79
C SER A 196 6.08 2.38 -17.01
N LYS A 197 6.89 3.24 -17.63
CA LYS A 197 7.18 4.56 -17.08
C LYS A 197 5.93 5.45 -17.14
N PRO A 198 5.58 6.16 -16.06
CA PRO A 198 4.47 7.10 -16.07
C PRO A 198 4.63 8.18 -17.16
N SER A 199 3.53 8.64 -17.72
CA SER A 199 3.52 9.71 -18.74
C SER A 199 4.16 11.00 -18.22
N ALA A 200 4.59 11.87 -19.11
CA ALA A 200 5.18 13.18 -18.74
C ALA A 200 4.23 14.03 -17.88
N LYS A 201 2.92 13.91 -18.08
CA LYS A 201 1.86 14.54 -17.27
C LYS A 201 1.78 13.89 -15.89
N ALA A 202 1.74 12.57 -15.81
CA ALA A 202 1.69 11.82 -14.55
C ALA A 202 2.94 12.06 -13.69
N LEU A 203 4.14 12.17 -14.28
CA LEU A 203 5.38 12.48 -13.56
C LEU A 203 5.34 13.84 -12.83
N LYS A 204 4.54 14.80 -13.30
CA LYS A 204 4.34 16.12 -12.64
C LYS A 204 3.28 16.06 -11.53
N SER A 205 2.49 15.01 -11.46
CA SER A 205 1.44 14.85 -10.44
C SER A 205 2.05 14.72 -9.05
N THR A 206 1.30 15.21 -8.06
CA THR A 206 1.72 15.22 -6.66
C THR A 206 1.01 14.12 -5.89
N ILE A 207 1.78 13.37 -5.10
CA ILE A 207 1.32 12.45 -4.07
C ILE A 207 1.40 13.19 -2.74
N SER A 208 0.26 13.44 -2.11
CA SER A 208 0.19 13.90 -0.72
C SER A 208 0.23 12.69 0.20
N TRP A 209 0.99 12.77 1.29
CA TRP A 209 1.12 11.65 2.22
C TRP A 209 1.03 12.08 3.67
N ARG A 210 0.54 11.17 4.52
CA ARG A 210 0.53 11.27 5.99
C ARG A 210 1.08 9.99 6.59
N LEU A 211 2.06 10.12 7.45
CA LEU A 211 2.73 9.01 8.14
C LEU A 211 2.50 9.12 9.64
N ALA A 212 1.85 8.11 10.22
CA ALA A 212 1.81 7.93 11.67
C ALA A 212 2.96 7.03 12.11
N VAL A 213 3.56 7.33 13.26
CA VAL A 213 4.65 6.57 13.87
C VAL A 213 4.35 6.26 15.32
N ASN A 214 4.92 5.17 15.85
CA ASN A 214 4.86 4.83 17.27
C ASN A 214 5.96 5.56 18.09
N SER A 215 6.02 5.31 19.39
CA SER A 215 7.04 5.88 20.28
C SER A 215 8.49 5.54 19.88
N ALA A 216 8.71 4.41 19.20
CA ALA A 216 10.01 4.01 18.67
C ALA A 216 10.35 4.63 17.31
N GLY A 217 9.50 5.49 16.77
CA GLY A 217 9.67 6.09 15.44
C GLY A 217 9.31 5.18 14.26
N LEU A 218 8.79 4.00 14.51
CA LEU A 218 8.43 3.07 13.46
C LEU A 218 7.07 3.41 12.85
N PRO A 219 6.92 3.36 11.53
CA PRO A 219 5.66 3.55 10.83
C PRO A 219 4.56 2.60 11.33
N THR A 220 3.40 3.14 11.64
CA THR A 220 2.21 2.36 11.97
C THR A 220 1.12 2.51 10.90
N ARG A 221 1.07 3.66 10.23
CA ARG A 221 0.12 3.91 9.15
C ARG A 221 0.69 4.91 8.15
N LEU A 222 0.51 4.65 6.88
CA LEU A 222 0.78 5.58 5.79
C LEU A 222 -0.47 5.74 4.95
N VAL A 223 -0.90 6.99 4.74
CA VAL A 223 -1.96 7.33 3.81
C VAL A 223 -1.37 8.16 2.69
N SER A 224 -1.53 7.73 1.46
CA SER A 224 -1.15 8.48 0.25
C SER A 224 -2.39 8.81 -0.56
N THR A 225 -2.46 10.04 -1.09
CA THR A 225 -3.56 10.48 -1.97
C THR A 225 -2.97 11.16 -3.20
N PHE A 226 -3.45 10.77 -4.37
CA PHE A 226 -2.97 11.27 -5.66
C PHE A 226 -4.09 11.24 -6.71
N PRO A 227 -3.99 12.03 -7.80
CA PRO A 227 -4.97 12.02 -8.88
C PRO A 227 -5.06 10.66 -9.56
N MET A 228 -6.26 10.23 -9.91
CA MET A 228 -6.49 8.99 -10.67
C MET A 228 -5.74 8.98 -12.00
N SER A 229 -5.52 10.14 -12.61
CA SER A 229 -4.74 10.30 -13.85
C SER A 229 -3.28 9.83 -13.77
N VAL A 230 -2.80 9.43 -12.60
CA VAL A 230 -1.51 8.74 -12.43
C VAL A 230 -1.60 7.27 -12.87
N LEU A 231 -2.76 6.64 -12.72
CA LEU A 231 -2.99 5.22 -13.01
C LEU A 231 -3.76 4.99 -14.32
N SER A 232 -4.67 5.89 -14.67
CA SER A 232 -5.57 5.78 -15.83
C SER A 232 -5.96 7.15 -16.38
N SER A 233 -6.71 7.20 -17.47
CA SER A 233 -7.28 8.45 -18.02
C SER A 233 -8.44 9.03 -17.19
N GLY A 234 -8.87 8.34 -16.13
CA GLY A 234 -10.02 8.73 -15.31
C GLY A 234 -9.84 10.04 -14.55
N LYS A 235 -10.98 10.67 -14.22
CA LYS A 235 -11.06 11.81 -13.30
C LYS A 235 -11.28 11.30 -11.87
N GLY A 236 -10.81 12.07 -10.87
CA GLY A 236 -10.96 11.71 -9.46
C GLY A 236 -9.64 11.56 -8.73
N SER A 237 -9.68 10.94 -7.55
CA SER A 237 -8.50 10.68 -6.74
C SER A 237 -8.45 9.26 -6.22
N VAL A 238 -7.23 8.82 -5.95
CA VAL A 238 -6.93 7.52 -5.33
C VAL A 238 -6.33 7.79 -3.96
N SER A 239 -6.87 7.12 -2.93
CA SER A 239 -6.33 7.15 -1.57
C SER A 239 -5.96 5.74 -1.12
N VAL A 240 -4.70 5.55 -0.73
CA VAL A 240 -4.18 4.26 -0.25
C VAL A 240 -3.83 4.39 1.23
N ASP A 241 -4.50 3.59 2.06
CA ASP A 241 -4.31 3.54 3.52
C ASP A 241 -3.63 2.22 3.88
N THR A 242 -2.35 2.28 4.22
CA THR A 242 -1.53 1.13 4.60
C THR A 242 -1.24 1.16 6.09
N ARG A 243 -1.46 0.06 6.78
CA ARG A 243 -1.13 -0.15 8.20
C ARG A 243 -0.01 -1.17 8.31
N PHE A 244 0.95 -0.90 9.18
CA PHE A 244 2.11 -1.73 9.41
C PHE A 244 2.10 -2.30 10.83
N SER A 245 2.55 -3.56 10.96
CA SER A 245 2.69 -4.24 12.25
C SER A 245 3.86 -5.22 12.23
N GLY A 246 4.42 -5.53 13.41
CA GLY A 246 5.47 -6.52 13.53
C GLY A 246 6.79 -6.14 12.85
N TRP A 247 7.20 -4.87 12.91
CA TRP A 247 8.52 -4.46 12.45
C TRP A 247 9.63 -5.26 13.14
N GLY A 248 10.57 -5.79 12.34
CA GLY A 248 11.71 -6.56 12.83
C GLY A 248 11.39 -8.00 13.26
N THR A 249 10.18 -8.49 13.04
CA THR A 249 9.86 -9.91 13.28
C THR A 249 10.61 -10.82 12.31
N ALA A 250 10.84 -12.07 12.69
CA ALA A 250 11.44 -13.07 11.82
C ALA A 250 10.50 -13.38 10.64
N VAL A 251 11.05 -13.36 9.42
CA VAL A 251 10.32 -13.61 8.17
C VAL A 251 11.19 -14.43 7.24
N SER A 252 10.60 -15.48 6.63
CA SER A 252 11.23 -16.28 5.58
C SER A 252 10.23 -16.48 4.44
N ILE A 253 10.42 -15.73 3.35
CA ILE A 253 9.62 -15.83 2.13
C ILE A 253 10.46 -16.56 1.09
N LYS A 254 9.88 -17.61 0.50
CA LYS A 254 10.51 -18.45 -0.52
C LYS A 254 9.68 -18.44 -1.80
N ALA A 255 10.30 -18.74 -2.92
CA ALA A 255 9.61 -19.05 -4.16
C ALA A 255 8.69 -20.27 -3.96
N PRO A 256 7.60 -20.38 -4.73
CA PRO A 256 6.75 -21.56 -4.76
C PRO A 256 7.53 -22.83 -5.18
N PRO A 257 6.99 -24.04 -4.90
CA PRO A 257 7.54 -25.29 -5.40
C PRO A 257 7.69 -25.25 -6.93
N ALA A 258 8.83 -25.73 -7.43
CA ALA A 258 9.17 -25.59 -8.86
C ALA A 258 8.21 -26.37 -9.77
N ASP A 259 7.67 -27.47 -9.29
CA ASP A 259 6.69 -28.32 -9.98
C ASP A 259 5.31 -27.66 -10.13
N GLU A 260 4.99 -26.69 -9.29
CA GLU A 260 3.77 -25.89 -9.36
C GLU A 260 3.90 -24.64 -10.25
N VAL A 261 5.11 -24.34 -10.77
CA VAL A 261 5.40 -23.09 -11.48
C VAL A 261 5.41 -23.32 -12.99
N ALA A 262 4.65 -22.46 -13.72
CA ALA A 262 4.72 -22.31 -15.16
C ALA A 262 5.63 -21.13 -15.53
N THR A 263 6.29 -21.24 -16.70
CA THR A 263 7.06 -20.16 -17.33
C THR A 263 6.41 -19.67 -18.62
N GLU A 264 5.40 -20.36 -19.08
CA GLU A 264 4.59 -20.07 -20.27
C GLU A 264 3.10 -20.22 -19.89
N PHE A 265 2.22 -19.49 -20.55
CA PHE A 265 0.78 -19.66 -20.43
C PHE A 265 0.28 -20.85 -21.24
N GLU A 266 -0.96 -21.26 -21.06
CA GLU A 266 -1.57 -22.40 -21.77
C GLU A 266 -1.55 -22.22 -23.30
N ASN A 267 -1.63 -20.98 -23.80
CA ASN A 267 -1.53 -20.64 -25.20
C ASN A 267 -0.09 -20.58 -25.75
N GLY A 268 0.92 -20.90 -24.94
CA GLY A 268 2.33 -20.88 -25.33
C GLY A 268 3.00 -19.50 -25.29
N GLU A 269 2.30 -18.46 -24.81
CA GLU A 269 2.88 -17.14 -24.59
C GLU A 269 3.68 -17.11 -23.28
N ASP A 270 4.84 -16.47 -23.30
CA ASP A 270 5.71 -16.28 -22.14
C ASP A 270 5.69 -14.84 -21.61
N ASP A 271 5.04 -13.93 -22.32
CA ASP A 271 4.97 -12.51 -22.02
C ASP A 271 3.66 -12.13 -21.31
N ALA A 272 3.72 -12.02 -19.99
CA ALA A 272 2.61 -11.52 -19.17
C ALA A 272 2.23 -10.04 -19.47
N SER A 273 3.00 -9.31 -20.29
CA SER A 273 2.66 -7.93 -20.67
C SER A 273 1.37 -7.87 -21.47
N VAL A 274 1.04 -8.90 -22.22
CA VAL A 274 -0.23 -9.01 -22.99
C VAL A 274 -1.44 -8.90 -22.06
N ILE A 275 -1.39 -9.49 -20.87
CA ILE A 275 -2.47 -9.38 -19.87
C ILE A 275 -2.58 -7.95 -19.33
N TRP A 276 -1.45 -7.27 -19.10
CA TRP A 276 -1.45 -5.89 -18.64
C TRP A 276 -1.95 -4.91 -19.68
N ASP A 277 -1.59 -5.11 -20.96
CA ASP A 277 -2.05 -4.29 -22.07
C ASP A 277 -3.56 -4.47 -22.29
N SER A 278 -4.08 -5.68 -22.11
CA SER A 278 -5.52 -5.97 -22.15
C SER A 278 -6.27 -5.23 -21.05
N LEU A 279 -5.71 -5.17 -19.83
CA LEU A 279 -6.32 -4.45 -18.71
C LEU A 279 -6.27 -2.94 -18.87
N ALA A 280 -5.22 -2.39 -19.47
CA ALA A 280 -5.11 -0.96 -19.75
C ALA A 280 -6.18 -0.50 -20.77
N ASN A 281 -6.59 -1.38 -21.67
CA ASN A 281 -7.60 -1.10 -22.70
C ASN A 281 -9.05 -1.28 -22.21
N VAL A 282 -9.31 -1.98 -21.12
CA VAL A 282 -10.67 -2.13 -20.52
C VAL A 282 -11.14 -0.84 -19.84
N GLY A 283 -10.25 0.10 -19.52
CA GLY A 283 -10.54 1.38 -18.88
C GLY A 283 -10.55 2.61 -19.81
N SER A 284 -10.49 2.41 -21.13
CA SER A 284 -10.44 3.49 -22.13
C SER A 284 -11.80 3.75 -22.80
#